data_f1dea00b3f282340ddfa3e4d29b3140b
#
_entry.id   f1dea00b3f282340ddfa3e4d29b3140b
#
_cell.length_a   1.000
_cell.length_b   1.000
_cell.length_c   1.000
_cell.angle_alpha   90.00
_cell.angle_beta   90.00
_cell.angle_gamma   90.00
#
_symmetry.space_group_name_H-M   'P 1'
#
loop_
_entity.id
_entity.type
_entity.pdbx_description
1 polymer ?
#
loop_
_entity_poly.entity_id
_entity_poly.type
_entity_poly.pdbx_seq_one_letter_code
_entity_poly.pdbx_strand_id
1 'polypeptide(L)'
;MKQLAILLLFVPALAFADEAPAPHALVIHVPPAASPIGEPITLEAMLDAPYAEGLTVTWHAIGEPAWHDAPFERSSAGPWYATLPPAAPPGVEYFIHGRDAAGVEVAHFASAQAPQVIAVEPSLVDRLEDLDRAREHGLRNQISLDVMEHDFGNRYDLPDHFARGELTYTHEFWRVLHSIGFGFGDVTGRTPLMSAADAETPLHASRYGFGEIRLRLHPSIFVDARAGMAVSQDGFGGTVRGQLTFGKPWRSCVQVGIDYLADLGPTAWVRLQWDTAPPVLMGASVVRTDLPGAVLSRFGVYLAYDVAYRITPRLSIKGQVSYGPRDGSAHVGGGVGTALAF
;
A
#
# COMPACT_ATOMS: atom_id res chain seq x y z
N MET A 1 -87.00 -39.34 49.74
CA MET A 1 -85.71 -38.65 49.80
C MET A 1 -84.70 -39.63 49.22
N LYS A 2 -84.21 -39.39 48.04
CA LYS A 2 -83.26 -40.23 47.31
C LYS A 2 -81.85 -39.54 47.38
N GLN A 3 -80.90 -40.21 48.04
CA GLN A 3 -79.54 -39.75 48.08
C GLN A 3 -78.80 -40.28 46.83
N LEU A 4 -78.24 -39.33 46.05
CA LEU A 4 -77.43 -39.63 44.86
C LEU A 4 -75.96 -39.63 45.32
N ALA A 5 -75.31 -40.83 45.28
CA ALA A 5 -73.85 -40.88 45.55
C ALA A 5 -73.09 -40.65 44.25
N ILE A 6 -72.26 -39.60 44.23
CA ILE A 6 -71.34 -39.30 43.12
C ILE A 6 -70.02 -40.00 43.39
N LEU A 7 -69.71 -41.02 42.57
CA LEU A 7 -68.42 -41.74 42.59
C LEU A 7 -67.40 -40.90 41.72
N LEU A 8 -66.45 -40.26 42.38
CA LEU A 8 -65.32 -39.58 41.70
C LEU A 8 -64.28 -40.62 41.36
N LEU A 9 -64.14 -40.93 40.07
CA LEU A 9 -63.04 -41.70 39.51
C LEU A 9 -61.80 -40.83 39.40
N PHE A 10 -60.83 -41.07 40.30
CA PHE A 10 -59.45 -40.48 40.12
C PHE A 10 -58.71 -41.32 39.08
N VAL A 11 -58.52 -40.78 37.90
CA VAL A 11 -57.58 -41.26 36.90
C VAL A 11 -56.23 -40.66 37.22
N PRO A 12 -55.17 -41.40 37.57
CA PRO A 12 -53.84 -40.87 37.68
C PRO A 12 -53.36 -40.49 36.27
N ALA A 13 -53.20 -39.19 35.99
CA ALA A 13 -52.46 -38.70 34.82
C ALA A 13 -51.00 -39.12 35.02
N LEU A 14 -50.58 -40.17 34.30
CA LEU A 14 -49.17 -40.43 34.08
C LEU A 14 -48.61 -39.23 33.31
N ALA A 15 -48.04 -38.30 34.04
CA ALA A 15 -47.17 -37.23 33.43
C ALA A 15 -45.92 -37.95 32.89
N PHE A 16 -45.90 -38.17 31.59
CA PHE A 16 -44.64 -38.40 30.91
C PHE A 16 -43.84 -37.10 31.10
N ALA A 17 -42.85 -37.12 31.98
CA ALA A 17 -41.85 -36.12 32.03
C ALA A 17 -41.13 -36.20 30.67
N ASP A 18 -41.45 -35.27 29.78
CA ASP A 18 -40.61 -35.01 28.60
C ASP A 18 -39.24 -34.71 29.17
N GLU A 19 -38.29 -35.59 28.98
CA GLU A 19 -36.92 -35.43 29.41
C GLU A 19 -36.42 -34.18 28.66
N ALA A 20 -36.27 -33.08 29.37
CA ALA A 20 -35.78 -31.84 28.77
C ALA A 20 -34.49 -32.18 28.04
N PRO A 21 -34.37 -31.83 26.74
CA PRO A 21 -33.16 -32.12 25.99
C PRO A 21 -31.95 -31.61 26.76
N ALA A 22 -30.94 -32.48 26.90
CA ALA A 22 -29.70 -32.12 27.58
C ALA A 22 -29.18 -30.79 27.03
N PRO A 23 -28.76 -29.85 27.88
CA PRO A 23 -28.29 -28.57 27.41
C PRO A 23 -27.06 -28.79 26.49
N HIS A 24 -27.21 -28.44 25.23
CA HIS A 24 -26.10 -28.50 24.29
C HIS A 24 -25.03 -27.50 24.73
N ALA A 25 -23.77 -27.94 24.75
CA ALA A 25 -22.66 -27.07 25.04
C ALA A 25 -22.47 -26.06 23.89
N LEU A 26 -22.04 -24.85 24.24
CA LEU A 26 -21.79 -23.82 23.25
C LEU A 26 -20.41 -24.02 22.62
N VAL A 27 -20.37 -24.03 21.30
CA VAL A 27 -19.11 -23.83 20.56
C VAL A 27 -18.82 -22.32 20.53
N ILE A 28 -17.74 -21.92 21.16
CA ILE A 28 -17.26 -20.52 21.13
C ILE A 28 -16.47 -20.34 19.84
N HIS A 29 -17.05 -19.59 18.91
CA HIS A 29 -16.47 -19.34 17.59
C HIS A 29 -16.73 -17.90 17.19
N VAL A 30 -15.67 -17.23 16.67
CA VAL A 30 -15.77 -15.90 16.08
C VAL A 30 -15.70 -16.05 14.57
N PRO A 31 -16.82 -15.90 13.85
CA PRO A 31 -16.85 -16.02 12.41
C PRO A 31 -15.95 -15.01 11.74
N PRO A 32 -15.10 -15.39 10.75
CA PRO A 32 -14.47 -14.43 9.87
C PRO A 32 -15.56 -13.63 9.12
N ALA A 33 -15.41 -12.30 9.07
CA ALA A 33 -16.36 -11.44 8.36
C ALA A 33 -16.30 -11.64 6.84
N ALA A 34 -15.10 -11.87 6.31
CA ALA A 34 -14.83 -12.15 4.91
C ALA A 34 -13.54 -12.96 4.76
N SER A 35 -13.39 -13.61 3.61
CA SER A 35 -12.16 -14.31 3.19
C SER A 35 -11.73 -13.82 1.80
N PRO A 36 -10.42 -13.71 1.53
CA PRO A 36 -9.93 -13.37 0.20
C PRO A 36 -10.20 -14.47 -0.83
N ILE A 37 -10.45 -14.08 -2.08
CA ILE A 37 -10.60 -15.02 -3.21
C ILE A 37 -9.32 -15.83 -3.36
N GLY A 38 -9.47 -17.16 -3.50
CA GLY A 38 -8.35 -18.06 -3.76
C GLY A 38 -7.50 -18.42 -2.54
N GLU A 39 -7.86 -17.93 -1.36
CA GLU A 39 -7.20 -18.30 -0.10
C GLU A 39 -8.03 -19.32 0.69
N PRO A 40 -7.38 -20.28 1.39
CA PRO A 40 -8.08 -21.20 2.30
C PRO A 40 -8.72 -20.43 3.45
N ILE A 41 -9.90 -20.89 3.89
CA ILE A 41 -10.63 -20.27 5.00
C ILE A 41 -10.28 -21.03 6.28
N THR A 42 -9.58 -20.39 7.21
CA THR A 42 -9.26 -20.97 8.52
C THR A 42 -10.32 -20.59 9.53
N LEU A 43 -10.90 -21.59 10.18
CA LEU A 43 -11.86 -21.45 11.28
C LEU A 43 -11.18 -21.83 12.58
N GLU A 44 -11.37 -21.02 13.61
CA GLU A 44 -10.92 -21.30 14.97
C GLU A 44 -12.15 -21.45 15.88
N ALA A 45 -12.15 -22.48 16.70
CA ALA A 45 -13.23 -22.71 17.66
C ALA A 45 -12.67 -23.16 19.02
N MET A 46 -13.38 -22.80 20.08
CA MET A 46 -13.16 -23.31 21.42
C MET A 46 -14.40 -24.05 21.88
N LEU A 47 -14.22 -25.14 22.59
CA LEU A 47 -15.30 -25.97 23.06
C LEU A 47 -15.32 -26.00 24.59
N ASP A 48 -16.44 -25.60 25.16
CA ASP A 48 -16.69 -25.67 26.62
C ASP A 48 -17.47 -26.95 27.00
N ALA A 49 -17.06 -28.06 26.39
CA ALA A 49 -17.66 -29.34 26.67
C ALA A 49 -16.58 -30.42 26.87
N PRO A 50 -16.32 -30.86 28.10
CA PRO A 50 -15.19 -31.75 28.39
C PRO A 50 -15.34 -33.16 27.79
N TYR A 51 -16.54 -33.53 27.33
CA TYR A 51 -16.86 -34.84 26.77
C TYR A 51 -16.98 -34.87 25.24
N ALA A 52 -16.77 -33.75 24.55
CA ALA A 52 -16.74 -33.78 23.10
C ALA A 52 -15.38 -34.30 22.60
N GLU A 53 -15.40 -35.36 21.81
CA GLU A 53 -14.21 -35.99 21.27
C GLU A 53 -13.83 -35.49 19.87
N GLY A 54 -14.78 -34.92 19.16
CA GLY A 54 -14.58 -34.39 17.81
C GLY A 54 -15.43 -33.17 17.53
N LEU A 55 -14.85 -32.26 16.76
CA LEU A 55 -15.52 -31.07 16.23
C LEU A 55 -15.44 -31.12 14.70
N THR A 56 -16.55 -30.87 14.02
CA THR A 56 -16.66 -30.91 12.57
C THR A 56 -17.33 -29.63 12.07
N VAL A 57 -16.80 -29.02 11.03
CA VAL A 57 -17.51 -28.00 10.25
C VAL A 57 -18.18 -28.68 9.06
N THR A 58 -19.45 -28.40 8.89
CA THR A 58 -20.22 -28.76 7.71
C THR A 58 -20.45 -27.48 6.91
N TRP A 59 -20.04 -27.46 5.65
CA TRP A 59 -20.03 -26.27 4.82
C TRP A 59 -20.42 -26.55 3.37
N HIS A 60 -20.85 -25.51 2.63
CA HIS A 60 -21.00 -25.55 1.18
C HIS A 60 -20.77 -24.16 0.59
N ALA A 61 -20.43 -24.08 -0.70
CA ALA A 61 -20.41 -22.81 -1.41
C ALA A 61 -21.85 -22.31 -1.61
N ILE A 62 -22.08 -21.01 -1.45
CA ILE A 62 -23.41 -20.41 -1.61
C ILE A 62 -23.92 -20.70 -3.03
N GLY A 63 -25.07 -21.36 -3.10
CA GLY A 63 -25.68 -21.83 -4.36
C GLY A 63 -25.38 -23.28 -4.71
N GLU A 64 -24.52 -23.97 -4.00
CA GLU A 64 -24.34 -25.42 -4.12
C GLU A 64 -25.27 -26.16 -3.17
N PRO A 65 -25.93 -27.25 -3.60
CA PRO A 65 -26.85 -28.00 -2.74
C PRO A 65 -26.13 -29.00 -1.82
N ALA A 66 -24.87 -29.34 -2.14
CA ALA A 66 -24.14 -30.40 -1.44
C ALA A 66 -23.35 -29.82 -0.25
N TRP A 67 -23.58 -30.40 0.94
CA TRP A 67 -22.79 -30.10 2.11
C TRP A 67 -21.55 -31.01 2.17
N HIS A 68 -20.44 -30.45 2.66
CA HIS A 68 -19.14 -31.10 2.84
C HIS A 68 -18.74 -31.01 4.30
N ASP A 69 -18.12 -32.04 4.83
CA ASP A 69 -17.61 -32.08 6.19
C ASP A 69 -16.08 -31.91 6.19
N ALA A 70 -15.58 -31.11 7.13
CA ALA A 70 -14.16 -31.01 7.43
C ALA A 70 -13.95 -31.13 8.95
N PRO A 71 -13.06 -32.02 9.42
CA PRO A 71 -12.78 -32.15 10.84
C PRO A 71 -11.95 -30.97 11.34
N PHE A 72 -12.17 -30.59 12.60
CA PHE A 72 -11.25 -29.70 13.31
C PHE A 72 -10.11 -30.52 13.93
N GLU A 73 -8.92 -29.95 13.86
CA GLU A 73 -7.73 -30.45 14.55
C GLU A 73 -7.51 -29.69 15.86
N ARG A 74 -7.26 -30.41 16.94
CA ARG A 74 -7.03 -29.79 18.24
C ARG A 74 -5.59 -29.35 18.36
N SER A 75 -5.38 -28.07 18.63
CA SER A 75 -4.06 -27.53 18.94
C SER A 75 -3.61 -27.96 20.35
N SER A 76 -2.30 -28.10 20.54
CA SER A 76 -1.69 -28.29 21.87
C SER A 76 -1.97 -27.12 22.84
N ALA A 77 -2.34 -25.95 22.33
CA ALA A 77 -2.69 -24.76 23.10
C ALA A 77 -4.18 -24.72 23.51
N GLY A 78 -5.02 -25.69 23.06
CA GLY A 78 -6.42 -25.80 23.42
C GLY A 78 -7.44 -25.47 22.33
N PRO A 79 -7.25 -24.44 21.47
CA PRO A 79 -8.15 -24.15 20.38
C PRO A 79 -8.18 -25.26 19.31
N TRP A 80 -9.32 -25.34 18.61
CA TRP A 80 -9.53 -26.21 17.48
C TRP A 80 -9.49 -25.43 16.18
N TYR A 81 -8.86 -25.97 15.14
CA TYR A 81 -8.71 -25.33 13.83
C TYR A 81 -9.23 -26.25 12.72
N ALA A 82 -10.00 -25.68 11.80
CA ALA A 82 -10.36 -26.32 10.55
C ALA A 82 -9.97 -25.41 9.39
N THR A 83 -9.55 -26.01 8.28
CA THR A 83 -9.22 -25.26 7.06
C THR A 83 -10.14 -25.72 5.96
N LEU A 84 -10.98 -24.81 5.45
CA LEU A 84 -11.80 -25.04 4.28
C LEU A 84 -11.00 -24.70 3.02
N PRO A 85 -11.27 -25.35 1.90
CA PRO A 85 -10.63 -25.02 0.64
C PRO A 85 -10.98 -23.58 0.19
N PRO A 86 -10.16 -22.99 -0.71
CA PRO A 86 -10.49 -21.70 -1.32
C PRO A 86 -11.89 -21.72 -1.95
N ALA A 87 -12.65 -20.66 -1.70
CA ALA A 87 -14.01 -20.52 -2.23
C ALA A 87 -14.10 -19.35 -3.22
N ALA A 88 -15.13 -19.37 -4.04
CA ALA A 88 -15.49 -18.29 -4.96
C ALA A 88 -16.59 -17.39 -4.36
N PRO A 89 -16.73 -16.13 -4.84
CA PRO A 89 -17.89 -15.31 -4.51
C PRO A 89 -19.21 -16.00 -4.89
N PRO A 90 -20.30 -15.82 -4.12
CA PRO A 90 -20.43 -14.85 -3.04
C PRO A 90 -19.89 -15.31 -1.69
N GLY A 91 -19.49 -16.57 -1.51
CA GLY A 91 -18.93 -17.07 -0.28
C GLY A 91 -19.36 -18.49 0.10
N VAL A 92 -19.25 -18.82 1.38
CA VAL A 92 -19.61 -20.13 1.94
C VAL A 92 -20.62 -19.98 3.07
N GLU A 93 -21.48 -20.96 3.19
CA GLU A 93 -22.34 -21.18 4.34
C GLU A 93 -21.81 -22.37 5.14
N TYR A 94 -21.82 -22.27 6.46
CA TYR A 94 -21.33 -23.34 7.32
C TYR A 94 -22.01 -23.34 8.68
N PHE A 95 -21.91 -24.48 9.35
CA PHE A 95 -22.21 -24.65 10.77
C PHE A 95 -21.21 -25.63 11.38
N ILE A 96 -21.08 -25.59 12.71
CA ILE A 96 -20.12 -26.43 13.43
C ILE A 96 -20.90 -27.30 14.41
N HIS A 97 -20.57 -28.59 14.48
CA HIS A 97 -21.12 -29.52 15.45
C HIS A 97 -20.01 -30.34 16.11
N GLY A 98 -20.21 -30.60 17.41
CA GLY A 98 -19.34 -31.44 18.21
C GLY A 98 -20.06 -32.72 18.59
N ARG A 99 -19.37 -33.87 18.55
CA ARG A 99 -19.90 -35.17 18.91
C ARG A 99 -19.11 -35.80 20.03
N ASP A 100 -19.80 -36.59 20.87
CA ASP A 100 -19.18 -37.43 21.88
C ASP A 100 -18.71 -38.78 21.29
N ALA A 101 -18.14 -39.66 22.16
CA ALA A 101 -17.69 -41.00 21.80
C ALA A 101 -18.79 -41.92 21.26
N ALA A 102 -20.04 -41.65 21.56
CA ALA A 102 -21.20 -42.39 21.06
C ALA A 102 -21.74 -41.82 19.74
N GLY A 103 -21.15 -40.72 19.24
CA GLY A 103 -21.56 -40.04 18.01
C GLY A 103 -22.77 -39.11 18.20
N VAL A 104 -23.20 -38.88 19.44
CA VAL A 104 -24.31 -37.99 19.77
C VAL A 104 -23.80 -36.54 19.69
N GLU A 105 -24.59 -35.64 19.05
CA GLU A 105 -24.27 -34.22 19.00
C GLU A 105 -24.44 -33.61 20.39
N VAL A 106 -23.35 -33.04 20.91
CA VAL A 106 -23.27 -32.46 22.26
C VAL A 106 -22.97 -30.96 22.25
N ALA A 107 -22.58 -30.43 21.10
CA ALA A 107 -22.27 -29.01 20.94
C ALA A 107 -22.55 -28.55 19.51
N HIS A 108 -22.97 -27.29 19.34
CA HIS A 108 -23.18 -26.71 18.00
C HIS A 108 -22.94 -25.22 17.97
N PHE A 109 -22.66 -24.72 16.76
CA PHE A 109 -22.65 -23.32 16.38
C PHE A 109 -23.36 -23.19 15.04
N ALA A 110 -24.39 -22.35 14.94
CA ALA A 110 -25.29 -22.23 13.79
C ALA A 110 -25.99 -23.57 13.47
N SER A 111 -26.66 -23.72 12.35
CA SER A 111 -27.34 -24.96 11.93
C SER A 111 -27.57 -24.95 10.41
N ALA A 112 -27.94 -26.11 9.85
CA ALA A 112 -28.29 -26.21 8.43
C ALA A 112 -29.47 -25.32 8.01
N GLN A 113 -30.37 -24.97 8.95
CA GLN A 113 -31.52 -24.10 8.70
C GLN A 113 -31.18 -22.61 8.86
N ALA A 114 -30.11 -22.30 9.60
CA ALA A 114 -29.59 -20.97 9.85
C ALA A 114 -28.07 -20.99 9.85
N PRO A 115 -27.43 -21.22 8.69
CA PRO A 115 -25.99 -21.32 8.59
C PRO A 115 -25.33 -19.94 8.79
N GLN A 116 -24.09 -19.98 9.23
CA GLN A 116 -23.24 -18.79 9.25
C GLN A 116 -22.64 -18.56 7.85
N VAL A 117 -22.58 -17.31 7.42
CA VAL A 117 -22.05 -16.92 6.11
C VAL A 117 -20.69 -16.29 6.27
N ILE A 118 -19.74 -16.70 5.41
CA ILE A 118 -18.48 -16.00 5.19
C ILE A 118 -18.49 -15.47 3.75
N ALA A 119 -18.47 -14.15 3.59
CA ALA A 119 -18.37 -13.54 2.28
C ALA A 119 -16.96 -13.77 1.70
N VAL A 120 -16.89 -14.11 0.41
CA VAL A 120 -15.63 -14.19 -0.31
C VAL A 120 -15.49 -12.94 -1.19
N GLU A 121 -14.50 -12.14 -0.89
CA GLU A 121 -14.26 -10.84 -1.52
C GLU A 121 -12.83 -10.74 -2.05
N PRO A 122 -12.59 -9.87 -3.06
CA PRO A 122 -11.23 -9.56 -3.47
C PRO A 122 -10.39 -9.07 -2.28
N SER A 123 -9.14 -9.50 -2.22
CA SER A 123 -8.21 -9.04 -1.19
C SER A 123 -8.03 -7.51 -1.27
N LEU A 124 -7.53 -6.89 -0.20
CA LEU A 124 -7.20 -5.47 -0.24
C LEU A 124 -6.23 -5.14 -1.37
N VAL A 125 -5.27 -6.04 -1.64
CA VAL A 125 -4.27 -5.86 -2.71
C VAL A 125 -4.95 -5.88 -4.08
N ASP A 126 -5.87 -6.81 -4.34
CA ASP A 126 -6.59 -6.91 -5.61
C ASP A 126 -7.50 -5.68 -5.81
N ARG A 127 -8.21 -5.26 -4.77
CA ARG A 127 -9.03 -4.03 -4.83
C ARG A 127 -8.19 -2.78 -5.13
N LEU A 128 -6.99 -2.68 -4.56
CA LEU A 128 -6.09 -1.57 -4.85
C LEU A 128 -5.51 -1.65 -6.26
N GLU A 129 -5.19 -2.85 -6.75
CA GLU A 129 -4.74 -3.06 -8.14
C GLU A 129 -5.83 -2.63 -9.13
N ASP A 130 -7.09 -3.02 -8.89
CA ASP A 130 -8.21 -2.65 -9.76
C ASP A 130 -8.48 -1.15 -9.76
N LEU A 131 -8.38 -0.49 -8.60
CA LEU A 131 -8.51 0.97 -8.50
C LEU A 131 -7.40 1.69 -9.25
N ASP A 132 -6.16 1.21 -9.15
CA ASP A 132 -5.01 1.79 -9.85
C ASP A 132 -5.10 1.55 -11.35
N ARG A 133 -5.49 0.34 -11.76
CA ARG A 133 -5.76 -0.01 -13.17
C ARG A 133 -6.83 0.89 -13.80
N ALA A 134 -7.92 1.10 -13.07
CA ALA A 134 -9.01 1.97 -13.54
C ALA A 134 -8.53 3.43 -13.65
N ARG A 135 -7.77 3.94 -12.68
CA ARG A 135 -7.22 5.30 -12.68
C ARG A 135 -6.28 5.54 -13.84
N GLU A 136 -5.40 4.59 -14.14
CA GLU A 136 -4.43 4.68 -15.22
C GLU A 136 -4.96 4.11 -16.56
N HIS A 137 -6.26 3.84 -16.65
CA HIS A 137 -6.91 3.30 -17.86
C HIS A 137 -6.24 2.02 -18.39
N GLY A 138 -5.65 1.21 -17.50
CA GLY A 138 -4.91 0.00 -17.85
C GLY A 138 -3.49 0.23 -18.41
N LEU A 139 -3.05 1.49 -18.52
CA LEU A 139 -1.73 1.83 -19.03
C LEU A 139 -0.66 1.55 -17.97
N ARG A 140 0.26 0.64 -18.28
CA ARG A 140 1.29 0.17 -17.31
C ARG A 140 2.66 0.76 -17.53
N ASN A 141 2.88 1.36 -18.67
CA ASN A 141 4.18 1.86 -19.07
C ASN A 141 4.14 3.38 -19.17
N GLN A 142 5.19 4.02 -18.69
CA GLN A 142 5.33 5.47 -18.79
C GLN A 142 6.77 5.83 -19.16
N ILE A 143 6.92 6.77 -20.06
CA ILE A 143 8.19 7.47 -20.30
C ILE A 143 8.00 8.90 -19.85
N SER A 144 8.92 9.42 -19.04
CA SER A 144 8.94 10.83 -18.61
C SER A 144 10.27 11.48 -18.93
N LEU A 145 10.18 12.75 -19.27
CA LEU A 145 11.32 13.64 -19.42
C LEU A 145 11.10 14.86 -18.53
N ASP A 146 12.04 15.12 -17.63
CA ASP A 146 12.06 16.29 -16.78
C ASP A 146 13.35 17.08 -17.01
N VAL A 147 13.25 18.38 -17.16
CA VAL A 147 14.40 19.31 -17.28
C VAL A 147 14.17 20.46 -16.33
N MET A 148 15.19 20.81 -15.58
CA MET A 148 15.16 21.96 -14.69
C MET A 148 16.50 22.70 -14.69
N GLU A 149 16.43 23.98 -14.42
CA GLU A 149 17.58 24.84 -14.19
C GLU A 149 17.32 25.70 -12.95
N HIS A 150 18.36 25.96 -12.17
CA HIS A 150 18.30 26.90 -11.06
C HIS A 150 19.56 27.70 -10.97
N ASP A 151 19.43 29.03 -10.87
CA ASP A 151 20.48 29.96 -10.62
C ASP A 151 20.47 30.39 -9.15
N PHE A 152 21.63 30.34 -8.50
CA PHE A 152 21.78 30.73 -7.10
C PHE A 152 22.43 32.12 -7.04
N GLY A 153 21.83 33.04 -6.30
CA GLY A 153 22.53 34.27 -5.95
C GLY A 153 23.65 34.02 -4.95
N ASN A 154 24.78 34.68 -5.18
CA ASN A 154 25.90 34.67 -4.24
C ASN A 154 26.47 36.07 -4.07
N ARG A 155 27.23 36.32 -2.97
CA ARG A 155 27.79 37.63 -2.60
C ARG A 155 28.86 38.18 -3.56
N TYR A 156 29.35 37.36 -4.48
CA TYR A 156 30.44 37.69 -5.37
C TYR A 156 29.96 38.01 -6.79
N ASP A 157 28.67 37.88 -7.04
CA ASP A 157 28.05 38.04 -8.37
C ASP A 157 28.70 37.16 -9.45
N LEU A 158 29.12 35.95 -9.06
CA LEU A 158 29.73 34.95 -9.92
C LEU A 158 28.68 33.92 -10.37
N PRO A 159 28.91 33.28 -11.55
CA PRO A 159 28.02 32.21 -12.00
C PRO A 159 27.90 31.06 -10.97
N ASP A 160 26.69 30.78 -10.52
CA ASP A 160 26.37 29.68 -9.60
C ASP A 160 25.01 29.09 -9.97
N HIS A 161 25.03 28.18 -10.92
CA HIS A 161 23.82 27.58 -11.48
C HIS A 161 24.02 26.12 -11.83
N PHE A 162 22.93 25.38 -11.91
CA PHE A 162 22.92 24.03 -12.49
C PHE A 162 21.71 23.83 -13.38
N ALA A 163 21.88 22.96 -14.38
CA ALA A 163 20.80 22.35 -15.15
C ALA A 163 20.81 20.86 -14.95
N ARG A 164 19.63 20.23 -14.81
CA ARG A 164 19.45 18.80 -14.69
C ARG A 164 18.38 18.33 -15.65
N GLY A 165 18.68 17.26 -16.40
CA GLY A 165 17.74 16.56 -17.25
C GLY A 165 17.65 15.10 -16.85
N GLU A 166 16.45 14.51 -16.82
CA GLU A 166 16.23 13.08 -16.57
C GLU A 166 15.21 12.53 -17.57
N LEU A 167 15.55 11.40 -18.19
CA LEU A 167 14.65 10.55 -18.97
C LEU A 167 14.43 9.25 -18.21
N THR A 168 13.17 8.93 -17.88
CA THR A 168 12.83 7.75 -17.09
C THR A 168 11.76 6.92 -17.78
N TYR A 169 11.95 5.61 -17.80
CA TYR A 169 10.91 4.63 -18.11
C TYR A 169 10.45 3.98 -16.83
N THR A 170 9.13 3.79 -16.66
CA THR A 170 8.52 3.13 -15.50
C THR A 170 7.51 2.10 -15.97
N HIS A 171 7.51 0.92 -15.32
CA HIS A 171 6.49 -0.12 -15.47
C HIS A 171 5.74 -0.33 -14.15
N GLU A 172 4.42 -0.27 -14.19
CA GLU A 172 3.53 -0.36 -13.04
C GLU A 172 2.99 -1.77 -12.85
N PHE A 173 3.13 -2.31 -11.64
CA PHE A 173 2.53 -3.59 -11.21
C PHE A 173 1.28 -3.39 -10.36
N TRP A 174 1.19 -2.23 -9.67
CA TRP A 174 0.12 -1.80 -8.77
C TRP A 174 -0.08 -2.64 -7.50
N ARG A 175 0.83 -3.55 -7.20
CA ARG A 175 0.86 -4.41 -6.01
C ARG A 175 1.82 -3.86 -4.94
N VAL A 176 2.32 -4.72 -4.05
CA VAL A 176 3.34 -4.36 -3.05
C VAL A 176 4.59 -3.82 -3.75
N LEU A 177 5.13 -4.54 -4.74
CA LEU A 177 6.02 -3.96 -5.73
C LEU A 177 5.16 -3.11 -6.66
N HIS A 178 5.12 -1.80 -6.40
CA HIS A 178 4.20 -0.93 -7.12
C HIS A 178 4.69 -0.63 -8.52
N SER A 179 5.98 -0.28 -8.65
CA SER A 179 6.61 -0.10 -9.97
C SER A 179 8.10 -0.38 -9.95
N ILE A 180 8.63 -0.61 -11.14
CA ILE A 180 10.06 -0.59 -11.42
C ILE A 180 10.34 0.42 -12.53
N GLY A 181 11.50 1.04 -12.49
CA GLY A 181 11.91 2.00 -13.51
C GLY A 181 13.39 1.93 -13.78
N PHE A 182 13.78 2.52 -14.88
CA PHE A 182 15.17 2.81 -15.21
C PHE A 182 15.25 4.11 -16.01
N GLY A 183 16.40 4.76 -15.94
CA GLY A 183 16.55 6.02 -16.64
C GLY A 183 17.98 6.48 -16.74
N PHE A 184 18.08 7.63 -17.39
CA PHE A 184 19.34 8.35 -17.59
C PHE A 184 19.15 9.79 -17.20
N GLY A 185 20.18 10.40 -16.64
CA GLY A 185 20.20 11.81 -16.34
C GLY A 185 21.54 12.45 -16.64
N ASP A 186 21.47 13.76 -16.75
CA ASP A 186 22.62 14.65 -16.94
C ASP A 186 22.47 15.82 -15.98
N VAL A 187 23.56 16.20 -15.34
CA VAL A 187 23.67 17.44 -14.54
C VAL A 187 24.88 18.21 -15.01
N THR A 188 24.68 19.47 -15.31
CA THR A 188 25.77 20.40 -15.64
C THR A 188 25.58 21.68 -14.84
N GLY A 189 26.68 22.35 -14.50
CA GLY A 189 26.59 23.64 -13.82
C GLY A 189 27.93 24.22 -13.48
N ARG A 190 27.87 25.42 -12.93
CA ARG A 190 29.06 26.17 -12.45
C ARG A 190 28.80 26.62 -11.01
N THR A 191 29.85 26.61 -10.22
CA THR A 191 29.80 27.12 -8.85
C THR A 191 31.14 27.75 -8.50
N PRO A 192 31.14 28.90 -7.80
CA PRO A 192 32.40 29.57 -7.47
C PRO A 192 33.20 28.78 -6.43
N LEU A 193 34.53 28.77 -6.58
CA LEU A 193 35.42 28.29 -5.53
C LEU A 193 35.42 29.26 -4.35
N MET A 194 35.88 28.79 -3.18
CA MET A 194 35.68 29.43 -1.87
C MET A 194 36.22 30.83 -1.68
N SER A 195 37.15 31.30 -2.49
CA SER A 195 37.77 32.61 -2.28
C SER A 195 37.45 33.57 -3.39
N ALA A 196 37.02 34.78 -3.01
CA ALA A 196 36.84 35.89 -3.96
C ALA A 196 38.12 36.26 -4.75
N ALA A 197 39.28 35.80 -4.27
CA ALA A 197 40.56 36.01 -4.94
C ALA A 197 40.72 35.12 -6.18
N ASP A 198 40.05 33.95 -6.18
CA ASP A 198 40.25 32.98 -7.24
C ASP A 198 39.16 32.98 -8.30
N ALA A 199 38.31 33.93 -8.40
CA ALA A 199 37.23 34.17 -9.38
C ALA A 199 36.89 32.99 -10.37
N GLU A 200 37.40 31.80 -10.09
CA GLU A 200 37.23 30.59 -10.89
C GLU A 200 35.88 29.96 -10.58
N THR A 201 35.13 29.70 -11.62
CA THR A 201 33.87 29.01 -11.56
C THR A 201 33.96 27.76 -12.43
N PRO A 202 34.54 26.64 -11.88
CA PRO A 202 34.71 25.43 -12.65
C PRO A 202 33.38 24.89 -13.13
N LEU A 203 33.39 24.32 -14.32
CA LEU A 203 32.23 23.56 -14.85
C LEU A 203 32.24 22.19 -14.20
N HIS A 204 31.11 21.81 -13.62
CA HIS A 204 30.85 20.47 -13.13
C HIS A 204 29.84 19.80 -14.05
N ALA A 205 30.07 18.54 -14.38
CA ALA A 205 29.16 17.76 -15.19
C ALA A 205 29.16 16.31 -14.74
N SER A 206 28.00 15.70 -14.72
CA SER A 206 27.84 14.27 -14.43
C SER A 206 26.72 13.68 -15.27
N ARG A 207 26.99 12.53 -15.89
CA ARG A 207 25.99 11.71 -16.57
C ARG A 207 25.79 10.45 -15.79
N TYR A 208 24.55 10.03 -15.60
CA TYR A 208 24.23 8.85 -14.79
C TYR A 208 23.11 8.03 -15.37
N GLY A 209 23.20 6.71 -15.14
CA GLY A 209 22.14 5.76 -15.39
C GLY A 209 21.70 5.13 -14.08
N PHE A 210 20.41 4.82 -13.95
CA PHE A 210 19.85 4.31 -12.72
C PHE A 210 18.74 3.30 -12.95
N GLY A 211 18.54 2.44 -11.95
CA GLY A 211 17.32 1.66 -11.74
C GLY A 211 16.59 2.15 -10.50
N GLU A 212 15.27 2.08 -10.51
CA GLU A 212 14.44 2.45 -9.37
C GLU A 212 13.33 1.45 -9.12
N ILE A 213 12.92 1.35 -7.87
CA ILE A 213 11.77 0.57 -7.42
C ILE A 213 10.88 1.45 -6.55
N ARG A 214 9.57 1.23 -6.67
CA ARG A 214 8.59 1.76 -5.73
C ARG A 214 7.88 0.62 -5.04
N LEU A 215 7.85 0.66 -3.72
CA LEU A 215 7.13 -0.28 -2.87
C LEU A 215 5.92 0.41 -2.25
N ARG A 216 4.77 -0.25 -2.26
CA ARG A 216 3.59 0.14 -1.50
C ARG A 216 3.57 -0.66 -0.20
N LEU A 217 3.94 -0.03 0.91
CA LEU A 217 3.90 -0.65 2.24
C LEU A 217 2.51 -0.59 2.88
N HIS A 218 1.72 0.43 2.50
CA HIS A 218 0.36 0.68 2.96
C HIS A 218 -0.39 1.42 1.84
N PRO A 219 -1.74 1.41 1.78
CA PRO A 219 -2.49 2.19 0.79
C PRO A 219 -2.14 3.68 0.69
N SER A 220 -1.49 4.21 1.73
CA SER A 220 -1.05 5.62 1.81
C SER A 220 0.44 5.79 2.13
N ILE A 221 1.25 4.74 2.05
CA ILE A 221 2.70 4.82 2.33
C ILE A 221 3.47 4.11 1.22
N PHE A 222 4.32 4.90 0.54
CA PHE A 222 5.18 4.39 -0.52
C PHE A 222 6.64 4.71 -0.21
N VAL A 223 7.51 3.79 -0.60
CA VAL A 223 8.97 3.93 -0.51
C VAL A 223 9.53 3.80 -1.91
N ASP A 224 10.26 4.81 -2.35
CA ASP A 224 11.03 4.79 -3.59
C ASP A 224 12.50 4.61 -3.24
N ALA A 225 13.18 3.72 -3.94
CA ALA A 225 14.60 3.52 -3.87
C ALA A 225 15.20 3.50 -5.27
N ARG A 226 16.27 4.26 -5.47
CA ARG A 226 17.01 4.35 -6.74
C ARG A 226 18.47 4.10 -6.47
N ALA A 227 19.13 3.38 -7.36
CA ALA A 227 20.58 3.22 -7.38
C ALA A 227 21.10 3.20 -8.82
N GLY A 228 22.31 3.66 -9.02
CA GLY A 228 22.91 3.72 -10.34
C GLY A 228 24.38 4.07 -10.34
N MET A 229 24.89 4.30 -11.54
CA MET A 229 26.27 4.67 -11.80
C MET A 229 26.31 6.03 -12.47
N ALA A 230 27.32 6.81 -12.12
CA ALA A 230 27.56 8.13 -12.66
C ALA A 230 28.97 8.21 -13.25
N VAL A 231 29.16 9.06 -14.24
CA VAL A 231 30.44 9.42 -14.81
C VAL A 231 30.55 10.94 -14.77
N SER A 232 31.53 11.44 -14.05
CA SER A 232 31.86 12.85 -13.95
C SER A 232 33.22 13.13 -14.55
N GLN A 233 33.70 14.37 -14.41
CA GLN A 233 35.08 14.77 -14.76
C GLN A 233 36.11 14.08 -13.86
N ASP A 234 35.74 13.73 -12.63
CA ASP A 234 36.59 13.08 -11.63
C ASP A 234 36.62 11.57 -11.76
N GLY A 235 35.79 10.99 -12.65
CA GLY A 235 35.76 9.56 -12.96
C GLY A 235 34.39 8.90 -12.75
N PHE A 236 34.43 7.63 -12.33
CA PHE A 236 33.23 6.84 -12.07
C PHE A 236 32.79 6.97 -10.62
N GLY A 237 31.50 7.15 -10.43
CA GLY A 237 30.88 7.20 -9.11
C GLY A 237 29.52 6.53 -9.07
N GLY A 238 28.83 6.63 -7.94
CA GLY A 238 27.49 6.09 -7.73
C GLY A 238 26.45 7.18 -7.59
N THR A 239 25.20 6.82 -7.86
CA THR A 239 24.03 7.62 -7.49
C THR A 239 23.08 6.77 -6.67
N VAL A 240 22.51 7.36 -5.62
CA VAL A 240 21.47 6.73 -4.79
C VAL A 240 20.41 7.75 -4.45
N ARG A 241 19.14 7.34 -4.47
CA ARG A 241 18.00 8.14 -4.02
C ARG A 241 17.10 7.31 -3.14
N GLY A 242 16.62 7.91 -2.06
CA GLY A 242 15.57 7.37 -1.22
C GLY A 242 14.46 8.40 -1.06
N GLN A 243 13.19 7.97 -1.16
CA GLN A 243 12.04 8.83 -0.94
C GLN A 243 10.96 8.08 -0.17
N LEU A 244 10.37 8.75 0.79
CA LEU A 244 9.20 8.29 1.52
C LEU A 244 8.03 9.19 1.18
N THR A 245 6.91 8.59 0.81
CA THR A 245 5.67 9.29 0.46
C THR A 245 4.55 8.90 1.41
N PHE A 246 3.94 9.89 2.06
CA PHE A 246 2.76 9.76 2.90
C PHE A 246 1.56 10.38 2.19
N GLY A 247 0.54 9.60 1.93
CA GLY A 247 -0.61 9.98 1.10
C GLY A 247 -0.59 9.26 -0.25
N LYS A 248 -1.32 9.79 -1.21
CA LYS A 248 -1.45 9.20 -2.55
C LYS A 248 -0.62 10.01 -3.55
N PRO A 249 0.41 9.43 -4.20
CA PRO A 249 1.28 10.15 -5.15
C PRO A 249 0.55 10.84 -6.30
N TRP A 250 -0.67 10.42 -6.60
CA TRP A 250 -1.54 10.98 -7.65
C TRP A 250 -2.62 11.94 -7.12
N ARG A 251 -2.58 12.28 -5.83
CA ARG A 251 -3.46 13.24 -5.15
C ARG A 251 -2.66 14.06 -4.15
N SER A 252 -3.18 14.17 -2.94
CA SER A 252 -2.51 14.87 -1.85
C SER A 252 -1.54 13.94 -1.13
N CYS A 253 -0.31 14.38 -1.00
CA CYS A 253 0.73 13.65 -0.26
C CYS A 253 1.84 14.58 0.26
N VAL A 254 2.59 14.06 1.22
CA VAL A 254 3.87 14.61 1.69
C VAL A 254 4.97 13.68 1.23
N GLN A 255 6.01 14.21 0.63
CA GLN A 255 7.20 13.47 0.20
C GLN A 255 8.43 14.02 0.93
N VAL A 256 9.26 13.13 1.41
CA VAL A 256 10.56 13.45 2.00
C VAL A 256 11.59 12.58 1.32
N GLY A 257 12.66 13.17 0.82
CA GLY A 257 13.65 12.41 0.09
C GLY A 257 15.05 12.98 0.19
N ILE A 258 15.98 12.12 -0.19
CA ILE A 258 17.40 12.43 -0.35
C ILE A 258 17.91 11.79 -1.64
N ASP A 259 18.73 12.51 -2.36
CA ASP A 259 19.43 12.08 -3.58
C ASP A 259 20.91 12.36 -3.39
N TYR A 260 21.76 11.44 -3.75
CA TYR A 260 23.21 11.62 -3.75
C TYR A 260 23.76 11.30 -5.14
N LEU A 261 24.47 12.24 -5.69
CA LEU A 261 25.22 12.09 -6.92
C LEU A 261 26.71 12.22 -6.60
N ALA A 262 27.50 11.20 -6.92
CA ALA A 262 28.94 11.26 -6.73
C ALA A 262 29.51 12.52 -7.39
N ASP A 263 30.47 13.16 -6.73
CA ASP A 263 31.16 14.38 -7.11
C ASP A 263 30.31 15.65 -7.12
N LEU A 264 28.98 15.53 -7.12
CA LEU A 264 28.06 16.67 -7.11
C LEU A 264 27.36 16.87 -5.75
N GLY A 265 27.39 15.87 -4.88
CA GLY A 265 26.90 15.95 -3.52
C GLY A 265 25.41 15.63 -3.33
N PRO A 266 24.92 15.77 -2.08
CA PRO A 266 23.56 15.46 -1.72
C PRO A 266 22.55 16.55 -2.08
N THR A 267 21.34 16.10 -2.35
CA THR A 267 20.14 16.92 -2.42
C THR A 267 19.07 16.31 -1.52
N ALA A 268 18.45 17.09 -0.65
CA ALA A 268 17.36 16.66 0.22
C ALA A 268 16.16 17.57 0.02
N TRP A 269 14.97 17.02 0.11
CA TRP A 269 13.73 17.79 -0.08
C TRP A 269 12.60 17.32 0.84
N VAL A 270 11.71 18.27 1.10
CA VAL A 270 10.35 18.02 1.59
C VAL A 270 9.41 18.63 0.58
N ARG A 271 8.44 17.88 0.08
CA ARG A 271 7.46 18.34 -0.89
C ARG A 271 6.05 18.06 -0.38
N LEU A 272 5.19 19.06 -0.46
CA LEU A 272 3.76 18.94 -0.33
C LEU A 272 3.14 18.91 -1.71
N GLN A 273 2.22 18.02 -1.96
CA GLN A 273 1.47 17.91 -3.19
C GLN A 273 0.00 17.87 -2.87
N TRP A 274 -0.83 18.50 -3.71
CA TRP A 274 -2.28 18.50 -3.57
C TRP A 274 -2.98 18.57 -4.93
N ASP A 275 -4.15 17.94 -4.99
CA ASP A 275 -5.06 18.02 -6.11
C ASP A 275 -6.07 19.15 -5.86
N THR A 276 -6.04 20.20 -6.68
CA THR A 276 -6.98 21.33 -6.57
C THR A 276 -8.30 21.00 -7.26
N ALA A 277 -8.19 20.54 -8.50
CA ALA A 277 -9.30 20.04 -9.30
C ALA A 277 -8.73 19.17 -10.43
N PRO A 278 -9.08 17.88 -10.52
CA PRO A 278 -8.61 17.08 -11.63
C PRO A 278 -8.93 17.76 -12.97
N PRO A 279 -7.99 17.80 -13.91
CA PRO A 279 -6.73 17.05 -13.99
C PRO A 279 -5.47 17.81 -13.51
N VAL A 280 -5.61 18.81 -12.64
CA VAL A 280 -4.50 19.67 -12.17
C VAL A 280 -3.94 19.14 -10.86
N LEU A 281 -2.63 18.95 -10.80
CA LEU A 281 -1.88 18.59 -9.62
C LEU A 281 -0.85 19.69 -9.32
N MET A 282 -0.80 20.16 -8.10
CA MET A 282 0.09 21.23 -7.67
C MET A 282 1.04 20.73 -6.61
N GLY A 283 2.24 21.30 -6.55
CA GLY A 283 3.23 20.95 -5.54
C GLY A 283 4.05 22.15 -5.09
N ALA A 284 4.49 22.11 -3.85
CA ALA A 284 5.46 23.03 -3.29
C ALA A 284 6.53 22.26 -2.54
N SER A 285 7.78 22.61 -2.72
CA SER A 285 8.90 21.94 -2.07
C SER A 285 9.94 22.92 -1.54
N VAL A 286 10.58 22.50 -0.45
CA VAL A 286 11.82 23.09 0.05
C VAL A 286 12.92 22.10 -0.30
N VAL A 287 13.93 22.57 -0.99
CA VAL A 287 15.05 21.76 -1.45
C VAL A 287 16.36 22.34 -0.90
N ARG A 288 17.16 21.47 -0.27
CA ARG A 288 18.55 21.74 0.08
C ARG A 288 19.42 20.94 -0.89
N THR A 289 20.39 21.58 -1.52
CA THR A 289 21.24 20.90 -2.51
C THR A 289 22.67 21.42 -2.48
N ASP A 290 23.61 20.54 -2.80
CA ASP A 290 25.00 20.89 -3.04
C ASP A 290 25.31 21.00 -4.56
N LEU A 291 24.32 20.67 -5.43
CA LEU A 291 24.48 20.81 -6.89
C LEU A 291 24.90 22.24 -7.28
N PRO A 292 25.80 22.38 -8.26
CA PRO A 292 26.40 21.38 -9.15
C PRO A 292 27.68 20.74 -8.62
N GLY A 293 28.05 20.99 -7.38
CA GLY A 293 29.20 20.40 -6.71
C GLY A 293 29.35 20.99 -5.31
N ALA A 294 29.76 20.19 -4.35
CA ALA A 294 29.97 20.61 -2.98
C ALA A 294 31.17 21.56 -2.92
N VAL A 295 30.93 22.83 -2.94
CA VAL A 295 31.95 23.81 -2.64
C VAL A 295 31.85 24.17 -1.18
N LEU A 296 32.72 23.48 -0.42
CA LEU A 296 33.23 23.90 0.88
C LEU A 296 32.21 24.63 1.77
N SER A 297 31.34 23.86 2.39
CA SER A 297 30.45 24.23 3.50
C SER A 297 29.17 25.01 3.19
N ARG A 298 28.83 25.31 1.95
CA ARG A 298 27.60 26.04 1.62
C ARG A 298 26.71 25.27 0.68
N PHE A 299 25.55 24.88 1.18
CA PHE A 299 24.47 24.32 0.39
C PHE A 299 23.53 25.42 -0.13
N GLY A 300 22.98 25.20 -1.31
CA GLY A 300 21.87 26.01 -1.81
C GLY A 300 20.55 25.59 -1.16
N VAL A 301 19.68 26.54 -0.89
CA VAL A 301 18.30 26.28 -0.47
C VAL A 301 17.38 27.04 -1.40
N TYR A 302 16.41 26.32 -1.99
CA TYR A 302 15.40 26.96 -2.80
C TYR A 302 14.01 26.42 -2.51
N LEU A 303 13.02 27.27 -2.71
CA LEU A 303 11.62 26.91 -2.77
C LEU A 303 11.28 26.61 -4.22
N ALA A 304 10.57 25.53 -4.48
CA ALA A 304 10.04 25.25 -5.81
C ALA A 304 8.54 25.05 -5.74
N TYR A 305 7.85 25.55 -6.75
CA TYR A 305 6.43 25.40 -6.96
C TYR A 305 6.20 24.79 -8.33
N ASP A 306 5.42 23.72 -8.41
CA ASP A 306 5.15 23.02 -9.66
C ASP A 306 3.64 22.81 -9.88
N VAL A 307 3.28 22.79 -11.15
CA VAL A 307 1.94 22.47 -11.63
C VAL A 307 2.03 21.42 -12.72
N ALA A 308 1.37 20.30 -12.52
CA ALA A 308 1.22 19.26 -13.52
C ALA A 308 -0.21 19.25 -14.04
N TYR A 309 -0.36 19.05 -15.35
CA TYR A 309 -1.64 19.00 -16.03
C TYR A 309 -1.71 17.75 -16.92
N ARG A 310 -2.72 16.90 -16.67
CA ARG A 310 -2.96 15.73 -17.51
C ARG A 310 -3.84 16.13 -18.70
N ILE A 311 -3.23 16.27 -19.87
CA ILE A 311 -3.90 16.66 -21.11
C ILE A 311 -4.84 15.56 -21.60
N THR A 312 -4.36 14.31 -21.55
CA THR A 312 -5.10 13.10 -21.87
C THR A 312 -4.75 12.00 -20.87
N PRO A 313 -5.45 10.86 -20.85
CA PRO A 313 -4.99 9.72 -20.04
C PRO A 313 -3.55 9.29 -20.30
N ARG A 314 -3.03 9.59 -21.49
CA ARG A 314 -1.68 9.19 -21.92
C ARG A 314 -0.63 10.27 -21.77
N LEU A 315 -1.02 11.54 -21.82
CA LEU A 315 -0.07 12.66 -21.89
C LEU A 315 -0.28 13.63 -20.73
N SER A 316 0.79 13.90 -20.00
CA SER A 316 0.85 14.95 -18.99
C SER A 316 2.03 15.88 -19.24
N ILE A 317 1.86 17.14 -18.83
CA ILE A 317 2.90 18.15 -18.83
C ILE A 317 3.04 18.72 -17.42
N LYS A 318 4.24 19.21 -17.10
CA LYS A 318 4.56 19.85 -15.82
C LYS A 318 5.36 21.11 -16.06
N GLY A 319 5.04 22.15 -15.33
CA GLY A 319 5.84 23.38 -15.24
C GLY A 319 6.28 23.58 -13.80
N GLN A 320 7.48 24.10 -13.60
CA GLN A 320 8.06 24.39 -12.30
C GLN A 320 8.73 25.75 -12.31
N VAL A 321 8.60 26.47 -11.20
CA VAL A 321 9.41 27.66 -10.90
C VAL A 321 10.10 27.45 -9.56
N SER A 322 11.29 28.01 -9.41
CA SER A 322 12.04 27.93 -8.15
C SER A 322 12.68 29.27 -7.83
N TYR A 323 12.93 29.48 -6.51
CA TYR A 323 13.51 30.71 -6.00
C TYR A 323 14.33 30.41 -4.75
N GLY A 324 15.61 30.83 -4.74
CA GLY A 324 16.46 30.64 -3.57
C GLY A 324 17.90 31.02 -3.74
N PRO A 325 18.60 31.24 -2.63
CA PRO A 325 20.03 31.57 -2.60
C PRO A 325 20.89 30.35 -2.25
N ARG A 326 22.19 30.49 -2.57
CA ARG A 326 23.27 29.73 -1.91
C ARG A 326 24.02 30.63 -0.91
N ASP A 327 24.39 31.82 -1.31
CA ASP A 327 25.15 32.77 -0.49
C ASP A 327 24.92 34.20 -1.02
N GLY A 328 23.95 34.89 -0.46
CA GLY A 328 23.62 36.26 -0.88
C GLY A 328 22.19 36.43 -1.32
N SER A 329 22.00 37.13 -2.47
CA SER A 329 20.67 37.32 -3.03
C SER A 329 20.09 36.04 -3.58
N ALA A 330 18.78 35.92 -3.52
CA ALA A 330 18.06 34.76 -4.07
C ALA A 330 17.78 35.03 -5.57
N HIS A 331 17.99 34.00 -6.37
CA HIS A 331 17.70 34.02 -7.80
C HIS A 331 16.61 33.01 -8.15
N VAL A 332 16.23 32.99 -9.42
CA VAL A 332 15.13 32.17 -9.93
C VAL A 332 15.65 31.01 -10.75
N GLY A 333 14.83 29.97 -10.78
CA GLY A 333 15.00 28.85 -11.68
C GLY A 333 13.66 28.39 -12.22
N GLY A 334 13.70 27.44 -13.11
CA GLY A 334 12.49 26.86 -13.67
C GLY A 334 12.72 25.47 -14.22
N GLY A 335 11.63 24.82 -14.61
CA GLY A 335 11.70 23.51 -15.21
C GLY A 335 10.42 23.14 -15.93
N VAL A 336 10.55 22.19 -16.82
CA VAL A 336 9.45 21.61 -17.56
C VAL A 336 9.58 20.09 -17.55
N GLY A 337 8.45 19.41 -17.58
CA GLY A 337 8.41 17.96 -17.68
C GLY A 337 7.26 17.50 -18.56
N THR A 338 7.41 16.32 -19.10
CA THR A 338 6.35 15.64 -19.84
C THR A 338 6.39 14.16 -19.53
N ALA A 339 5.22 13.51 -19.55
CA ALA A 339 5.14 12.05 -19.41
C ALA A 339 4.10 11.49 -20.39
N LEU A 340 4.46 10.37 -21.01
CA LEU A 340 3.65 9.61 -21.95
C LEU A 340 3.42 8.21 -21.41
N ALA A 341 2.17 7.85 -21.13
CA ALA A 341 1.74 6.53 -20.70
C ALA A 341 1.19 5.69 -21.87
N PHE A 342 1.46 4.34 -21.88
CA PHE A 342 1.05 3.42 -22.96
C PHE A 342 0.92 1.97 -22.48
#